data_bf9ed533234476ecfb60dd978e68a24e
#
_entry.id   bf9ed533234476ecfb60dd978e68a24e
#
_cell.length_a   1.000
_cell.length_b   1.000
_cell.length_c   1.000
_cell.angle_alpha   90.00
_cell.angle_beta   90.00
_cell.angle_gamma   90.00
#
_symmetry.space_group_name_H-M   'P 1'
#
loop_
_entity.id
_entity.type
_entity.pdbx_description
1 polymer ?
#
loop_
_entity_poly.entity_id
_entity_poly.type
_entity_poly.pdbx_seq_one_letter_code
_entity_poly.pdbx_strand_id
1 'polypeptide(L)'
;DGGTAMGTWLTKAKEVFLSVPQVVQRHAILLTDGTNEHETPDQLTWAIQGATGFFQCDVRGLGDRWQIDEARRIASALLGTVDLIPSPDRMADEFERLIRASMARGVAAVDLRVWAPQGAQVLFVKQVAPNLEDITAKRTQVNPLTAAFPTGAWADETRDYHVAVRLPAKSVGQEQL
;
A
#
# COMPACT_ATOMS: atom_id res chain seq x y z
N ASP A 1 28.22 -13.14 5.64
CA ASP A 1 27.83 -11.76 5.94
C ASP A 1 26.73 -11.38 4.96
N GLY A 2 25.47 -11.43 5.44
CA GLY A 2 24.32 -11.06 4.66
C GLY A 2 23.98 -9.59 4.89
N GLY A 3 24.11 -8.76 3.87
CA GLY A 3 23.67 -7.38 3.94
C GLY A 3 22.18 -7.23 3.63
N THR A 4 21.61 -6.12 4.05
CA THR A 4 20.21 -5.77 3.80
C THR A 4 20.09 -5.13 2.41
N ALA A 5 19.32 -5.76 1.52
CA ALA A 5 19.00 -5.27 0.17
C ALA A 5 17.50 -5.46 -0.09
N MET A 6 16.68 -4.52 0.38
CA MET A 6 15.20 -4.65 0.39
C MET A 6 14.62 -4.72 -1.01
N GLY A 7 15.19 -3.98 -1.98
CA GLY A 7 14.76 -4.04 -3.38
C GLY A 7 15.02 -5.39 -4.03
N THR A 8 16.15 -6.02 -3.69
CA THR A 8 16.43 -7.39 -4.13
C THR A 8 15.39 -8.37 -3.59
N TRP A 9 14.97 -8.21 -2.33
CA TRP A 9 13.92 -9.05 -1.74
C TRP A 9 12.56 -8.83 -2.38
N LEU A 10 12.20 -7.58 -2.71
CA LEU A 10 10.95 -7.27 -3.45
C LEU A 10 10.95 -7.90 -4.85
N THR A 11 12.09 -7.83 -5.54
CA THR A 11 12.26 -8.46 -6.85
C THR A 11 12.10 -9.97 -6.75
N LYS A 12 12.71 -10.58 -5.73
CA LYS A 12 12.61 -12.02 -5.50
C LYS A 12 11.18 -12.45 -5.14
N ALA A 13 10.48 -11.68 -4.31
CA ALA A 13 9.06 -11.92 -4.01
C ALA A 13 8.21 -11.92 -5.29
N LYS A 14 8.45 -10.96 -6.20
CA LYS A 14 7.77 -10.90 -7.49
C LYS A 14 8.03 -12.15 -8.34
N GLU A 15 9.28 -12.63 -8.42
CA GLU A 15 9.64 -13.87 -9.14
C GLU A 15 8.88 -15.09 -8.58
N VAL A 16 8.81 -15.21 -7.24
CA VAL A 16 8.06 -16.28 -6.58
C VAL A 16 6.57 -16.21 -6.95
N PHE A 17 5.95 -15.04 -6.93
CA PHE A 17 4.56 -14.90 -7.34
C PHE A 17 4.33 -15.17 -8.83
N LEU A 18 5.29 -14.85 -9.68
CA LEU A 18 5.23 -15.18 -11.12
C LEU A 18 5.26 -16.69 -11.37
N SER A 19 5.91 -17.47 -10.48
CA SER A 19 5.93 -18.94 -10.59
C SER A 19 4.58 -19.60 -10.24
N VAL A 20 3.65 -18.86 -9.64
CA VAL A 20 2.31 -19.31 -9.24
C VAL A 20 1.22 -18.38 -9.80
N PRO A 21 1.08 -18.28 -11.14
CA PRO A 21 0.23 -17.27 -11.79
C PRO A 21 -1.26 -17.37 -11.45
N GLN A 22 -1.73 -18.55 -11.01
CA GLN A 22 -3.12 -18.81 -10.64
C GLN A 22 -3.53 -18.16 -9.31
N VAL A 23 -2.57 -17.65 -8.51
CA VAL A 23 -2.85 -17.00 -7.23
C VAL A 23 -3.33 -15.57 -7.47
N VAL A 24 -4.56 -15.29 -7.05
CA VAL A 24 -5.18 -13.95 -7.21
C VAL A 24 -4.70 -13.00 -6.14
N GLN A 25 -4.63 -13.46 -4.88
CA GLN A 25 -4.14 -12.64 -3.78
C GLN A 25 -2.65 -12.88 -3.56
N ARG A 26 -1.87 -11.81 -3.73
CA ARG A 26 -0.42 -11.83 -3.57
C ARG A 26 -0.04 -10.88 -2.44
N HIS A 27 0.46 -11.45 -1.35
CA HIS A 27 0.84 -10.71 -0.17
C HIS A 27 2.22 -11.15 0.31
N ALA A 28 3.13 -10.21 0.45
CA ALA A 28 4.46 -10.39 1.01
C ALA A 28 4.56 -9.76 2.41
N ILE A 29 5.36 -10.35 3.27
CA ILE A 29 5.75 -9.77 4.56
C ILE A 29 7.27 -9.62 4.52
N LEU A 30 7.74 -8.38 4.56
CA LEU A 30 9.17 -8.06 4.62
C LEU A 30 9.56 -7.83 6.08
N LEU A 31 10.52 -8.62 6.56
CA LEU A 31 11.10 -8.48 7.89
C LEU A 31 12.49 -7.87 7.77
N THR A 32 12.79 -6.86 8.57
CA THR A 32 14.11 -6.23 8.60
C THR A 32 14.50 -5.83 10.02
N ASP A 33 15.75 -6.03 10.36
CA ASP A 33 16.38 -5.61 11.62
C ASP A 33 17.45 -4.52 11.41
N GLY A 34 17.65 -4.09 10.17
CA GLY A 34 18.69 -3.16 9.79
C GLY A 34 18.32 -2.18 8.68
N THR A 35 19.31 -1.40 8.31
CA THR A 35 19.25 -0.41 7.22
C THR A 35 19.54 -1.06 5.88
N ASN A 36 19.02 -0.47 4.81
CA ASN A 36 19.21 -0.94 3.43
C ASN A 36 20.60 -0.53 2.89
N GLU A 37 21.66 -1.23 3.30
CA GLU A 37 23.04 -0.82 3.06
C GLU A 37 23.67 -1.41 1.79
N HIS A 38 23.04 -2.41 1.17
CA HIS A 38 23.65 -3.17 0.07
C HIS A 38 23.00 -2.91 -1.30
N GLU A 39 22.26 -1.81 -1.41
CA GLU A 39 21.74 -1.34 -2.69
C GLU A 39 21.64 0.19 -2.69
N THR A 40 21.60 0.79 -3.88
CA THR A 40 21.43 2.24 -4.02
C THR A 40 19.97 2.64 -3.85
N PRO A 41 19.67 3.91 -3.50
CA PRO A 41 18.30 4.43 -3.45
C PRO A 41 17.54 4.26 -4.77
N ASP A 42 18.23 4.33 -5.90
CA ASP A 42 17.63 4.13 -7.23
C ASP A 42 17.26 2.67 -7.47
N GLN A 43 18.10 1.73 -7.05
CA GLN A 43 17.79 0.29 -7.13
C GLN A 43 16.54 -0.05 -6.32
N LEU A 44 16.44 0.45 -5.10
CA LEU A 44 15.23 0.30 -4.28
C LEU A 44 14.01 0.94 -4.97
N THR A 45 14.19 2.13 -5.56
CA THR A 45 13.11 2.82 -6.29
C THR A 45 12.58 1.98 -7.45
N TRP A 46 13.47 1.43 -8.28
CA TRP A 46 13.09 0.58 -9.40
C TRP A 46 12.41 -0.71 -8.95
N ALA A 47 12.90 -1.33 -7.88
CA ALA A 47 12.29 -2.53 -7.32
C ALA A 47 10.87 -2.26 -6.82
N ILE A 48 10.65 -1.15 -6.09
CA ILE A 48 9.33 -0.71 -5.64
C ILE A 48 8.40 -0.48 -6.84
N GLN A 49 8.85 0.28 -7.85
CA GLN A 49 8.05 0.53 -9.06
C GLN A 49 7.69 -0.78 -9.78
N GLY A 50 8.63 -1.70 -9.88
CA GLY A 50 8.41 -3.01 -10.50
C GLY A 50 7.46 -3.92 -9.73
N ALA A 51 7.29 -3.70 -8.43
CA ALA A 51 6.39 -4.46 -7.55
C ALA A 51 5.00 -3.81 -7.40
N THR A 52 4.90 -2.49 -7.66
CA THR A 52 3.65 -1.72 -7.52
C THR A 52 2.53 -2.30 -8.38
N GLY A 53 1.37 -2.53 -7.77
CA GLY A 53 0.20 -3.14 -8.41
C GLY A 53 0.31 -4.65 -8.67
N PHE A 54 1.45 -5.27 -8.32
CA PHE A 54 1.65 -6.71 -8.52
C PHE A 54 1.39 -7.54 -7.26
N PHE A 55 1.79 -7.06 -6.10
CA PHE A 55 1.49 -7.66 -4.79
C PHE A 55 1.43 -6.60 -3.70
N GLN A 56 0.78 -6.91 -2.58
CA GLN A 56 0.86 -6.12 -1.35
C GLN A 56 2.07 -6.52 -0.52
N CYS A 57 2.67 -5.55 0.21
CA CYS A 57 3.80 -5.83 1.07
C CYS A 57 3.65 -5.11 2.42
N ASP A 58 3.45 -5.87 3.48
CA ASP A 58 3.60 -5.39 4.84
C ASP A 58 5.08 -5.43 5.24
N VAL A 59 5.54 -4.38 5.93
CA VAL A 59 6.92 -4.30 6.43
C VAL A 59 6.91 -4.35 7.94
N ARG A 60 7.77 -5.18 8.51
CA ARG A 60 7.95 -5.33 9.96
C ARG A 60 9.39 -5.09 10.31
N GLY A 61 9.61 -4.07 11.15
CA GLY A 61 10.91 -3.77 11.74
C GLY A 61 11.13 -4.58 13.01
N LEU A 62 12.34 -5.09 13.22
CA LEU A 62 12.75 -5.79 14.42
C LEU A 62 13.86 -4.99 15.11
N GLY A 63 13.64 -4.66 16.40
CA GLY A 63 14.60 -3.84 17.17
C GLY A 63 14.57 -2.37 16.78
N ASP A 64 15.69 -1.67 16.93
CA ASP A 64 15.80 -0.20 16.84
C ASP A 64 16.69 0.32 15.70
N ARG A 65 17.31 -0.57 14.91
CA ARG A 65 18.33 -0.18 13.90
C ARG A 65 17.80 -0.08 12.47
N TRP A 66 16.52 -0.34 12.23
CA TRP A 66 15.91 -0.26 10.89
C TRP A 66 15.44 1.16 10.55
N GLN A 67 15.41 1.49 9.27
CA GLN A 67 14.96 2.81 8.80
C GLN A 67 13.46 2.79 8.49
N ILE A 68 12.71 3.50 9.32
CA ILE A 68 11.24 3.57 9.20
C ILE A 68 10.79 4.24 7.90
N ASP A 69 11.55 5.18 7.36
CA ASP A 69 11.18 5.92 6.15
C ASP A 69 11.25 5.04 4.90
N GLU A 70 12.25 4.16 4.79
CA GLU A 70 12.32 3.18 3.71
C GLU A 70 11.21 2.14 3.82
N ALA A 71 10.96 1.63 5.03
CA ALA A 71 9.87 0.71 5.30
C ALA A 71 8.50 1.32 4.94
N ARG A 72 8.26 2.58 5.33
CA ARG A 72 7.04 3.32 4.97
C ARG A 72 6.91 3.51 3.47
N ARG A 73 7.99 3.85 2.78
CA ARG A 73 8.02 4.02 1.33
C ARG A 73 7.63 2.74 0.61
N ILE A 74 8.17 1.59 1.03
CA ILE A 74 7.82 0.27 0.48
C ILE A 74 6.35 -0.05 0.75
N ALA A 75 5.94 -0.03 2.01
CA ALA A 75 4.58 -0.39 2.40
C ALA A 75 3.54 0.52 1.75
N SER A 76 3.75 1.84 1.76
CA SER A 76 2.85 2.79 1.10
C SER A 76 2.72 2.51 -0.39
N ALA A 77 3.82 2.32 -1.12
CA ALA A 77 3.79 2.02 -2.55
C ALA A 77 3.06 0.70 -2.87
N LEU A 78 3.22 -0.30 -1.99
CA LEU A 78 2.70 -1.66 -2.17
C LEU A 78 1.41 -1.92 -1.37
N LEU A 79 0.69 -0.88 -0.93
CA LEU A 79 -0.60 -0.94 -0.24
C LEU A 79 -0.59 -1.79 1.04
N GLY A 80 0.54 -1.84 1.71
CA GLY A 80 0.75 -2.55 2.97
C GLY A 80 0.83 -1.62 4.18
N THR A 81 1.24 -2.19 5.31
CA THR A 81 1.40 -1.50 6.59
C THR A 81 2.84 -1.62 7.10
N VAL A 82 3.25 -0.68 7.96
CA VAL A 82 4.50 -0.75 8.70
C VAL A 82 4.19 -0.90 10.17
N ASP A 83 4.87 -1.83 10.83
CA ASP A 83 4.75 -2.01 12.27
C ASP A 83 6.06 -2.54 12.85
N LEU A 84 6.20 -2.46 14.18
CA LEU A 84 7.38 -2.90 14.91
C LEU A 84 7.09 -4.22 15.63
N ILE A 85 8.02 -5.17 15.52
CA ILE A 85 8.08 -6.33 16.40
C ILE A 85 9.00 -5.97 17.56
N PRO A 86 8.46 -5.79 18.78
CA PRO A 86 9.21 -5.19 19.88
C PRO A 86 10.38 -6.07 20.38
N SER A 87 10.28 -7.38 20.19
CA SER A 87 11.35 -8.31 20.60
C SER A 87 11.33 -9.59 19.76
N PRO A 88 12.48 -10.28 19.62
CA PRO A 88 12.57 -11.56 18.92
C PRO A 88 11.64 -12.64 19.49
N ASP A 89 11.38 -12.64 20.79
CA ASP A 89 10.50 -13.61 21.45
C ASP A 89 9.06 -13.54 20.98
N ARG A 90 8.64 -12.36 20.49
CA ARG A 90 7.30 -12.10 19.94
C ARG A 90 7.18 -12.43 18.45
N MET A 91 8.30 -12.76 17.79
CA MET A 91 8.32 -12.91 16.32
C MET A 91 7.40 -14.03 15.84
N ALA A 92 7.39 -15.18 16.52
CA ALA A 92 6.58 -16.33 16.13
C ALA A 92 5.08 -16.01 16.23
N ASP A 93 4.63 -15.44 17.34
CA ASP A 93 3.24 -15.07 17.57
C ASP A 93 2.77 -14.01 16.59
N GLU A 94 3.62 -13.00 16.35
CA GLU A 94 3.33 -11.91 15.43
C GLU A 94 3.24 -12.41 13.99
N PHE A 95 4.14 -13.31 13.60
CA PHE A 95 4.14 -13.91 12.27
C PHE A 95 2.88 -14.75 12.04
N GLU A 96 2.48 -15.55 13.02
CA GLU A 96 1.24 -16.34 12.95
C GLU A 96 0.02 -15.41 12.82
N ARG A 97 -0.03 -14.32 13.59
CA ARG A 97 -1.08 -13.30 13.50
C ARG A 97 -1.15 -12.66 12.11
N LEU A 98 0.00 -12.30 11.55
CA LEU A 98 0.09 -11.70 10.20
C LEU A 98 -0.37 -12.67 9.11
N ILE A 99 0.03 -13.94 9.19
CA ILE A 99 -0.42 -14.97 8.23
C ILE A 99 -1.93 -15.15 8.32
N ARG A 100 -2.48 -15.30 9.55
CA ARG A 100 -3.92 -15.43 9.76
C ARG A 100 -4.69 -14.22 9.20
N ALA A 101 -4.21 -13.00 9.46
CA ALA A 101 -4.80 -11.77 8.93
C ALA A 101 -4.74 -11.71 7.39
N SER A 102 -3.62 -12.15 6.79
CA SER A 102 -3.48 -12.24 5.35
C SER A 102 -4.45 -13.25 4.73
N MET A 103 -4.59 -14.42 5.32
CA MET A 103 -5.51 -15.48 4.86
C MET A 103 -6.99 -15.09 5.05
N ALA A 104 -7.31 -14.23 6.01
CA ALA A 104 -8.67 -13.75 6.26
C ALA A 104 -9.16 -12.71 5.23
N ARG A 105 -8.28 -12.19 4.37
CA ARG A 105 -8.65 -11.23 3.33
C ARG A 105 -9.48 -11.94 2.25
N GLY A 106 -10.78 -11.67 2.22
CA GLY A 106 -11.71 -12.31 1.28
C GLY A 106 -11.75 -11.66 -0.10
N VAL A 107 -11.29 -10.38 -0.22
CA VAL A 107 -11.28 -9.63 -1.47
C VAL A 107 -9.86 -9.16 -1.78
N ALA A 108 -9.32 -9.60 -2.92
CA ALA A 108 -7.92 -9.40 -3.27
C ALA A 108 -7.58 -7.95 -3.63
N ALA A 109 -8.52 -7.20 -4.21
CA ALA A 109 -8.33 -5.80 -4.60
C ALA A 109 -9.66 -5.05 -4.59
N VAL A 110 -9.64 -3.86 -3.98
CA VAL A 110 -10.77 -2.94 -3.93
C VAL A 110 -10.30 -1.55 -4.36
N ASP A 111 -11.07 -0.92 -5.24
CA ASP A 111 -10.86 0.48 -5.61
C ASP A 111 -11.97 1.36 -5.02
N LEU A 112 -11.57 2.45 -4.36
CA LEU A 112 -12.46 3.54 -4.05
C LEU A 112 -12.70 4.38 -5.31
N ARG A 113 -13.92 4.39 -5.84
CA ARG A 113 -14.27 5.22 -6.99
C ARG A 113 -14.87 6.54 -6.54
N VAL A 114 -14.29 7.64 -7.01
CA VAL A 114 -14.78 8.98 -6.77
C VAL A 114 -15.30 9.54 -8.08
N TRP A 115 -16.63 9.76 -8.12
CA TRP A 115 -17.26 10.53 -9.19
C TRP A 115 -17.26 12.01 -8.78
N ALA A 116 -16.92 12.88 -9.72
CA ALA A 116 -16.96 14.33 -9.53
C ALA A 116 -17.52 14.98 -10.81
N PRO A 117 -18.43 15.96 -10.69
CA PRO A 117 -19.06 16.58 -11.85
C PRO A 117 -18.05 17.35 -12.72
N GLN A 118 -18.44 17.69 -13.93
CA GLN A 118 -17.58 18.42 -14.88
C GLN A 118 -17.08 19.74 -14.27
N GLY A 119 -15.78 19.99 -14.37
CA GLY A 119 -15.12 21.16 -13.79
C GLY A 119 -14.76 21.03 -12.32
N ALA A 120 -15.17 19.95 -11.63
CA ALA A 120 -14.74 19.66 -10.28
C ALA A 120 -13.32 19.07 -10.26
N GLN A 121 -12.60 19.33 -9.17
CA GLN A 121 -11.24 18.82 -8.95
C GLN A 121 -11.17 18.04 -7.64
N VAL A 122 -10.80 16.77 -7.69
CA VAL A 122 -10.43 16.01 -6.50
C VAL A 122 -9.07 16.51 -6.01
N LEU A 123 -9.05 17.08 -4.80
CA LEU A 123 -7.85 17.66 -4.20
C LEU A 123 -7.01 16.61 -3.50
N PHE A 124 -7.66 15.76 -2.72
CA PHE A 124 -7.00 14.62 -2.09
C PHE A 124 -7.99 13.50 -1.78
N VAL A 125 -7.44 12.30 -1.65
CA VAL A 125 -8.11 11.11 -1.12
C VAL A 125 -7.16 10.47 -0.11
N LYS A 126 -7.59 10.36 1.15
CA LYS A 126 -6.79 9.82 2.24
C LYS A 126 -7.59 8.81 3.04
N GLN A 127 -7.00 7.66 3.29
CA GLN A 127 -7.48 6.80 4.37
C GLN A 127 -7.10 7.45 5.69
N VAL A 128 -8.02 7.48 6.65
CA VAL A 128 -7.79 8.09 7.97
C VAL A 128 -7.94 7.09 9.12
N ALA A 129 -8.57 5.97 8.87
CA ALA A 129 -8.63 4.84 9.78
C ALA A 129 -8.59 3.51 8.98
N PRO A 130 -7.98 2.45 9.53
CA PRO A 130 -7.25 2.36 10.80
C PRO A 130 -5.89 3.07 10.80
N ASN A 131 -5.30 3.32 9.62
CA ASN A 131 -4.01 3.98 9.44
C ASN A 131 -4.16 5.19 8.51
N LEU A 132 -3.37 6.23 8.75
CA LEU A 132 -3.31 7.38 7.86
C LEU A 132 -2.47 7.06 6.62
N GLU A 133 -3.10 7.11 5.43
CA GLU A 133 -2.45 6.87 4.15
C GLU A 133 -2.99 7.82 3.08
N ASP A 134 -2.11 8.57 2.43
CA ASP A 134 -2.47 9.43 1.30
C ASP A 134 -2.39 8.63 0.00
N ILE A 135 -3.54 8.35 -0.61
CA ILE A 135 -3.66 7.61 -1.86
C ILE A 135 -3.96 8.52 -3.06
N THR A 136 -3.87 9.83 -2.89
CA THR A 136 -4.18 10.83 -3.92
C THR A 136 -3.38 10.59 -5.21
N ALA A 137 -2.08 10.34 -5.08
CA ALA A 137 -1.18 10.13 -6.23
C ALA A 137 -1.39 8.77 -6.93
N LYS A 138 -2.09 7.81 -6.30
CA LYS A 138 -2.39 6.49 -6.87
C LYS A 138 -3.61 6.50 -7.80
N ARG A 139 -4.09 7.68 -8.14
CA ARG A 139 -5.26 7.91 -8.98
C ARG A 139 -5.12 7.25 -10.36
N THR A 140 -6.16 6.52 -10.77
CA THR A 140 -6.35 6.02 -12.13
C THR A 140 -7.65 6.56 -12.70
N GLN A 141 -7.61 7.12 -13.92
CA GLN A 141 -8.82 7.64 -14.56
C GLN A 141 -9.64 6.49 -15.13
N VAL A 142 -10.91 6.38 -14.72
CA VAL A 142 -11.86 5.37 -15.22
C VAL A 142 -12.66 5.93 -16.40
N ASN A 143 -13.15 7.18 -16.26
CA ASN A 143 -13.83 7.94 -17.30
C ASN A 143 -13.66 9.44 -17.00
N PRO A 144 -14.12 10.38 -17.85
CA PRO A 144 -13.90 11.81 -17.64
C PRO A 144 -14.35 12.36 -16.27
N LEU A 145 -15.36 11.74 -15.64
CA LEU A 145 -15.92 12.18 -14.36
C LEU A 145 -15.58 11.26 -13.18
N THR A 146 -14.94 10.11 -13.42
CA THR A 146 -14.69 9.11 -12.37
C THR A 146 -13.23 8.72 -12.32
N ALA A 147 -12.65 8.81 -11.14
CA ALA A 147 -11.33 8.27 -10.84
C ALA A 147 -11.42 7.11 -9.84
N ALA A 148 -10.52 6.14 -9.98
CA ALA A 148 -10.33 5.04 -9.05
C ALA A 148 -9.05 5.25 -8.24
N PHE A 149 -9.11 4.87 -6.97
CA PHE A 149 -8.00 4.92 -6.02
C PHE A 149 -7.85 3.54 -5.39
N PRO A 150 -6.74 2.82 -5.59
CA PRO A 150 -6.57 1.47 -5.08
C PRO A 150 -6.45 1.51 -3.55
N THR A 151 -7.20 0.64 -2.88
CA THR A 151 -7.21 0.50 -1.43
C THR A 151 -6.65 -0.84 -0.95
N GLY A 152 -6.26 -1.72 -1.89
CA GLY A 152 -5.66 -3.02 -1.62
C GLY A 152 -6.67 -4.11 -1.32
N ALA A 153 -6.21 -5.19 -0.69
CA ALA A 153 -7.05 -6.30 -0.28
C ALA A 153 -7.82 -5.97 1.01
N TRP A 154 -9.01 -6.57 1.14
CA TRP A 154 -9.90 -6.36 2.26
C TRP A 154 -10.28 -7.68 2.93
N ALA A 155 -10.33 -7.65 4.26
CA ALA A 155 -10.95 -8.66 5.11
C ALA A 155 -12.34 -8.17 5.56
N ASP A 156 -12.89 -8.76 6.60
CA ASP A 156 -14.05 -8.22 7.32
C ASP A 156 -13.59 -7.07 8.22
N GLU A 157 -13.54 -5.87 7.66
CA GLU A 157 -12.98 -4.68 8.30
C GLU A 157 -13.67 -3.40 7.83
N THR A 158 -13.51 -2.32 8.59
CA THR A 158 -13.96 -0.98 8.25
C THR A 158 -12.77 -0.06 8.03
N ARG A 159 -12.82 0.76 6.98
CA ARG A 159 -11.83 1.80 6.70
C ARG A 159 -12.54 3.12 6.42
N ASP A 160 -12.00 4.20 6.99
CA ASP A 160 -12.55 5.54 6.78
C ASP A 160 -11.67 6.33 5.80
N TYR A 161 -12.33 7.02 4.87
CA TYR A 161 -11.65 7.83 3.85
C TYR A 161 -12.16 9.27 3.89
N HIS A 162 -11.22 10.22 3.84
CA HIS A 162 -11.53 11.62 3.59
C HIS A 162 -11.25 11.94 2.12
N VAL A 163 -12.26 12.50 1.46
CA VAL A 163 -12.20 12.96 0.07
C VAL A 163 -12.50 14.45 0.04
N ALA A 164 -11.56 15.25 -0.48
CA ALA A 164 -11.79 16.68 -0.70
C ALA A 164 -11.98 16.96 -2.20
N VAL A 165 -13.07 17.63 -2.52
CA VAL A 165 -13.40 18.00 -3.89
C VAL A 165 -13.65 19.50 -3.94
N ARG A 166 -12.96 20.19 -4.86
CA ARG A 166 -13.23 21.57 -5.20
C ARG A 166 -14.26 21.63 -6.32
N LEU A 167 -15.37 22.29 -6.09
CA LEU A 167 -16.40 22.51 -7.09
C LEU A 167 -16.21 23.89 -7.75
N PRO A 168 -16.56 24.06 -9.04
CA PRO A 168 -16.64 25.36 -9.65
C PRO A 168 -17.76 26.20 -9.01
N ALA A 169 -17.52 27.50 -8.89
CA ALA A 169 -18.56 28.40 -8.40
C ALA A 169 -19.76 28.43 -9.39
N LYS A 170 -20.97 28.39 -8.85
CA LYS A 170 -22.23 28.45 -9.60
C LYS A 170 -23.07 29.61 -9.11
N SER A 171 -23.90 30.16 -10.01
CA SER A 171 -24.91 31.13 -9.61
C SER A 171 -26.06 30.45 -8.87
N VAL A 172 -26.74 31.21 -8.00
CA VAL A 172 -27.89 30.68 -7.26
C VAL A 172 -28.95 30.16 -8.24
N GLY A 173 -29.45 28.95 -8.02
CA GLY A 173 -30.43 28.27 -8.88
C GLY A 173 -29.87 27.45 -10.01
N GLN A 174 -28.54 27.41 -10.21
CA GLN A 174 -27.92 26.50 -11.16
C GLN A 174 -27.62 25.13 -10.52
N GLU A 175 -28.13 24.05 -11.13
CA GLU A 175 -27.81 22.67 -10.77
C GLU A 175 -26.60 22.17 -11.56
N GLN A 176 -25.87 21.25 -10.96
CA GLN A 176 -24.77 20.55 -11.57
C GLN A 176 -25.05 19.05 -11.54
N LEU A 177 -25.24 18.47 -12.70
CA LEU A 177 -25.37 17.03 -12.89
C LEU A 177 -24.03 16.41 -13.27
#